data_d923a8584206241714478944935da3ba
#
_entry.id   d923a8584206241714478944935da3ba
#
_cell.length_a   1.000
_cell.length_b   1.000
_cell.length_c   1.000
_cell.angle_alpha   90.00
_cell.angle_beta   90.00
_cell.angle_gamma   90.00
#
_symmetry.space_group_name_H-M   'P 1'
#
loop_
_entity.id
_entity.type
_entity.pdbx_description
1 polymer ?
#
loop_
_entity_poly.entity_id
_entity_poly.type
_entity_poly.pdbx_seq_one_letter_code
_entity_poly.pdbx_strand_id
1 'polypeptide(L)'
;KDLADKLITNKINLKNLVSRTDEEIITELTQVKGIGVWTVHMFLIFTLGRLNVLPYSDLGIKKAILLNYNLRKLPDEQKIIKLAQKNNWSPYNSIAALYLWKTLESK
;
A
#
# COMPACT_ATOMS: atom_id res chain seq x y z
N LYS A 1 -4.14 11.84 -7.17
CA LYS A 1 -4.09 11.44 -5.76
C LYS A 1 -5.17 12.13 -4.96
N ASP A 2 -5.19 13.46 -4.99
CA ASP A 2 -6.23 14.20 -4.29
C ASP A 2 -7.61 13.91 -4.86
N LEU A 3 -7.71 13.69 -6.17
CA LEU A 3 -8.97 13.36 -6.81
C LEU A 3 -9.48 12.00 -6.34
N ALA A 4 -8.58 11.01 -6.24
CA ALA A 4 -8.95 9.69 -5.77
C ALA A 4 -9.42 9.75 -4.31
N ASP A 5 -8.73 10.51 -3.46
CA ASP A 5 -9.12 10.68 -2.06
C ASP A 5 -10.49 11.32 -1.95
N LYS A 6 -10.78 12.32 -2.78
CA LYS A 6 -12.07 12.98 -2.79
C LYS A 6 -13.18 12.03 -3.24
N LEU A 7 -12.91 11.20 -4.26
CA LEU A 7 -13.88 10.22 -4.73
C LEU A 7 -14.22 9.22 -3.62
N ILE A 8 -13.22 8.74 -2.92
CA ILE A 8 -13.41 7.79 -1.82
C ILE A 8 -14.19 8.44 -0.70
N THR A 9 -13.80 9.65 -0.30
CA THR A 9 -14.45 10.38 0.78
C THR A 9 -15.91 10.68 0.48
N ASN A 10 -16.23 11.03 -0.77
CA ASN A 10 -17.61 11.33 -1.15
C ASN A 10 -18.49 10.09 -1.19
N LYS A 11 -17.92 8.93 -1.46
CA LYS A 11 -18.67 7.69 -1.58
C LYS A 11 -18.92 7.00 -0.25
N ILE A 12 -18.03 7.20 0.72
CA ILE A 12 -18.04 6.43 1.96
C ILE A 12 -17.82 7.36 3.16
N ASN A 13 -18.59 7.09 4.21
CA ASN A 13 -18.47 7.82 5.47
C ASN A 13 -17.17 7.36 6.17
N LEU A 14 -16.25 8.30 6.42
CA LEU A 14 -14.98 7.99 7.06
C LEU A 14 -15.13 7.33 8.44
N LYS A 15 -16.16 7.71 9.19
CA LYS A 15 -16.39 7.12 10.51
C LYS A 15 -16.65 5.63 10.41
N ASN A 16 -17.33 5.19 9.36
CA ASN A 16 -17.60 3.78 9.15
C ASN A 16 -16.33 3.02 8.75
N LEU A 17 -15.40 3.70 8.05
CA LEU A 17 -14.16 3.07 7.62
C LEU A 17 -13.21 2.78 8.78
N VAL A 18 -13.19 3.64 9.78
CA VAL A 18 -12.25 3.51 10.90
C VAL A 18 -12.43 2.19 11.65
N SER A 19 -13.66 1.69 11.73
CA SER A 19 -13.97 0.45 12.46
C SER A 19 -13.81 -0.82 11.62
N ARG A 20 -13.43 -0.69 10.34
CA ARG A 20 -13.34 -1.83 9.42
C ARG A 20 -11.89 -2.26 9.20
N THR A 21 -11.71 -3.53 8.86
CA THR A 21 -10.37 -4.04 8.56
C THR A 21 -9.88 -3.53 7.21
N ASP A 22 -8.56 -3.58 7.01
CA ASP A 22 -7.97 -3.19 5.74
C ASP A 22 -8.56 -4.00 4.58
N GLU A 23 -8.69 -5.31 4.77
CA GLU A 23 -9.23 -6.20 3.74
C GLU A 23 -10.67 -5.84 3.37
N GLU A 24 -11.49 -5.51 4.36
CA GLU A 24 -12.87 -5.09 4.12
C GLU A 24 -12.92 -3.80 3.30
N ILE A 25 -12.07 -2.84 3.66
CA ILE A 25 -12.01 -1.57 2.95
C ILE A 25 -11.53 -1.77 1.51
N ILE A 26 -10.48 -2.58 1.32
CA ILE A 26 -9.95 -2.86 -0.01
C ILE A 26 -11.03 -3.52 -0.88
N THR A 27 -11.70 -4.53 -0.35
CA THR A 27 -12.73 -5.24 -1.11
C THR A 27 -13.87 -4.32 -1.51
N GLU A 28 -14.32 -3.48 -0.61
CA GLU A 28 -15.43 -2.58 -0.90
C GLU A 28 -15.05 -1.48 -1.89
N LEU A 29 -13.92 -0.82 -1.66
CA LEU A 29 -13.54 0.33 -2.49
C LEU A 29 -13.08 -0.07 -3.88
N THR A 30 -12.46 -1.25 -4.03
CA THR A 30 -12.04 -1.69 -5.36
C THR A 30 -13.22 -2.08 -6.26
N GLN A 31 -14.42 -2.21 -5.70
CA GLN A 31 -15.62 -2.42 -6.52
C GLN A 31 -16.07 -1.13 -7.21
N VAL A 32 -15.59 0.01 -6.75
CA VAL A 32 -15.93 1.29 -7.38
C VAL A 32 -15.12 1.44 -8.65
N LYS A 33 -15.82 1.75 -9.76
CA LYS A 33 -15.16 1.91 -11.06
C LYS A 33 -14.08 2.98 -10.99
N GLY A 34 -12.89 2.67 -11.48
CA GLY A 34 -11.77 3.60 -11.49
C GLY A 34 -10.92 3.58 -10.22
N ILE A 35 -11.28 2.78 -9.23
CA ILE A 35 -10.50 2.66 -8.00
C ILE A 35 -9.86 1.27 -7.96
N GLY A 36 -8.53 1.24 -8.08
CA GLY A 36 -7.78 0.00 -8.01
C GLY A 36 -7.13 -0.19 -6.64
N VAL A 37 -6.50 -1.34 -6.46
CA VAL A 37 -5.88 -1.70 -5.18
C VAL A 37 -4.79 -0.70 -4.77
N TRP A 38 -4.01 -0.21 -5.73
CA TRP A 38 -2.96 0.78 -5.42
C TRP A 38 -3.55 2.05 -4.79
N THR A 39 -4.63 2.55 -5.38
CA THR A 39 -5.31 3.75 -4.85
C THR A 39 -5.79 3.53 -3.41
N VAL A 40 -6.36 2.37 -3.15
CA VAL A 40 -6.85 2.06 -1.80
C VAL A 40 -5.69 1.93 -0.82
N HIS A 41 -4.58 1.29 -1.24
CA HIS A 41 -3.41 1.20 -0.38
C HIS A 41 -2.89 2.58 0.01
N MET A 42 -2.81 3.51 -0.96
CA MET A 42 -2.36 4.86 -0.67
C MET A 42 -3.32 5.58 0.28
N PHE A 43 -4.61 5.39 0.09
CA PHE A 43 -5.62 5.95 0.99
C PHE A 43 -5.47 5.42 2.42
N LEU A 44 -5.30 4.10 2.56
CA LEU A 44 -5.14 3.47 3.87
C LEU A 44 -3.90 3.99 4.61
N ILE A 45 -2.79 4.10 3.90
CA ILE A 45 -1.53 4.51 4.50
C ILE A 45 -1.53 6.00 4.84
N PHE A 46 -1.90 6.84 3.87
CA PHE A 46 -1.71 8.29 4.00
C PHE A 46 -2.91 9.04 4.53
N THR A 47 -4.11 8.53 4.35
CA THR A 47 -5.31 9.20 4.84
C THR A 47 -5.79 8.62 6.16
N LEU A 48 -5.89 7.30 6.23
CA LEU A 48 -6.36 6.63 7.46
C LEU A 48 -5.23 6.30 8.44
N GLY A 49 -3.97 6.41 8.01
CA GLY A 49 -2.83 6.15 8.89
C GLY A 49 -2.70 4.71 9.34
N ARG A 50 -3.17 3.76 8.51
CA ARG A 50 -3.08 2.34 8.85
C ARG A 50 -1.62 1.88 8.82
N LEU A 51 -1.21 1.13 9.83
CA LEU A 51 0.20 0.76 10.03
C LEU A 51 0.62 -0.53 9.34
N ASN A 52 -0.33 -1.37 8.96
CA ASN A 52 0.00 -2.69 8.42
C ASN A 52 -0.53 -2.91 7.02
N VAL A 53 -0.24 -1.97 6.13
CA VAL A 53 -0.64 -2.05 4.72
C VAL A 53 0.61 -2.24 3.87
N LEU A 54 0.66 -3.32 3.11
CA LEU A 54 1.77 -3.60 2.18
C LEU A 54 1.35 -3.19 0.77
N PRO A 55 1.88 -2.08 0.23
CA PRO A 55 1.49 -1.61 -1.10
C PRO A 55 2.25 -2.36 -2.18
N TYR A 56 1.96 -3.65 -2.32
CA TYR A 56 2.70 -4.56 -3.21
C TYR A 56 2.56 -4.24 -4.69
N SER A 57 1.58 -3.43 -5.09
CA SER A 57 1.41 -3.03 -6.49
C SER A 57 2.13 -1.73 -6.83
N ASP A 58 2.72 -1.06 -5.86
CA ASP A 58 3.36 0.23 -6.07
C ASP A 58 4.71 0.09 -6.77
N LEU A 59 4.88 0.83 -7.87
CA LEU A 59 6.13 0.78 -8.63
C LEU A 59 7.33 1.24 -7.82
N GLY A 60 7.17 2.27 -7.00
CA GLY A 60 8.25 2.75 -6.14
C GLY A 60 8.73 1.68 -5.18
N ILE A 61 7.79 0.95 -4.59
CA ILE A 61 8.12 -0.16 -3.69
C ILE A 61 8.88 -1.26 -4.45
N LYS A 62 8.42 -1.58 -5.66
CA LYS A 62 9.10 -2.59 -6.49
C LYS A 62 10.54 -2.17 -6.80
N LYS A 63 10.74 -0.91 -7.17
CA LYS A 63 12.08 -0.38 -7.44
C LYS A 63 12.96 -0.37 -6.21
N ALA A 64 12.41 0.02 -5.07
CA ALA A 64 13.16 0.06 -3.82
C ALA A 64 13.65 -1.34 -3.44
N ILE A 65 12.78 -2.33 -3.57
CA ILE A 65 13.15 -3.72 -3.27
C ILE A 65 14.20 -4.21 -4.24
N LEU A 66 14.04 -3.91 -5.54
CA LEU A 66 15.04 -4.28 -6.55
C LEU A 66 16.43 -3.77 -6.15
N LEU A 67 16.51 -2.50 -5.77
CA LEU A 67 17.79 -1.88 -5.44
C LEU A 67 18.37 -2.36 -4.11
N ASN A 68 17.53 -2.45 -3.09
CA ASN A 68 18.00 -2.81 -1.74
C ASN A 68 18.38 -4.29 -1.60
N TYR A 69 17.77 -5.15 -2.40
CA TYR A 69 18.04 -6.59 -2.35
C TYR A 69 18.84 -7.07 -3.56
N ASN A 70 19.33 -6.16 -4.40
CA ASN A 70 20.18 -6.47 -5.56
C ASN A 70 19.56 -7.51 -6.49
N LEU A 71 18.27 -7.32 -6.80
CA LEU A 71 17.56 -8.21 -7.71
C LEU A 71 17.89 -7.87 -9.16
N ARG A 72 17.76 -8.83 -10.04
CA ARG A 72 18.04 -8.64 -11.48
C ARG A 72 16.88 -8.00 -12.22
N LYS A 73 15.66 -8.19 -11.72
CA LYS A 73 14.47 -7.63 -12.35
C LYS A 73 13.48 -7.24 -11.27
N LEU A 74 12.49 -6.41 -11.64
CA LEU A 74 11.49 -5.97 -10.70
C LEU A 74 10.74 -7.18 -10.12
N PRO A 75 10.56 -7.22 -8.80
CA PRO A 75 9.81 -8.31 -8.18
C PRO A 75 8.33 -8.17 -8.51
N ASP A 76 7.65 -9.31 -8.66
CA ASP A 76 6.21 -9.29 -8.80
C ASP A 76 5.55 -9.20 -7.41
N GLU A 77 4.22 -9.10 -7.42
CA GLU A 77 3.48 -8.91 -6.17
C GLU A 77 3.65 -10.07 -5.20
N GLN A 78 3.64 -11.29 -5.71
CA GLN A 78 3.81 -12.46 -4.88
C GLN A 78 5.19 -12.50 -4.21
N LYS A 79 6.21 -12.12 -4.94
CA LYS A 79 7.55 -12.06 -4.38
C LYS A 79 7.65 -11.03 -3.25
N ILE A 80 6.99 -9.89 -3.42
CA ILE A 80 6.99 -8.85 -2.39
C ILE A 80 6.27 -9.34 -1.14
N ILE A 81 5.13 -9.99 -1.31
CA ILE A 81 4.37 -10.54 -0.18
C ILE A 81 5.21 -11.57 0.58
N LYS A 82 5.87 -12.46 -0.15
CA LYS A 82 6.74 -13.48 0.48
C LYS A 82 7.91 -12.86 1.21
N LEU A 83 8.50 -11.82 0.62
CA LEU A 83 9.62 -11.12 1.23
C LEU A 83 9.19 -10.46 2.54
N ALA A 84 8.02 -9.83 2.55
CA ALA A 84 7.49 -9.20 3.75
C ALA A 84 7.24 -10.22 4.85
N GLN A 85 6.71 -11.39 4.48
CA GLN A 85 6.48 -12.46 5.43
C GLN A 85 7.79 -13.01 6.00
N LYS A 86 8.76 -13.23 5.14
CA LYS A 86 10.07 -13.76 5.54
C LYS A 86 10.78 -12.81 6.52
N ASN A 87 10.62 -11.51 6.31
CA ASN A 87 11.30 -10.51 7.14
C ASN A 87 10.43 -10.00 8.28
N ASN A 88 9.24 -10.57 8.46
CA ASN A 88 8.33 -10.23 9.56
C ASN A 88 7.97 -8.74 9.60
N TRP A 89 7.63 -8.18 8.45
CA TRP A 89 7.23 -6.77 8.38
C TRP A 89 5.89 -6.51 9.05
N SER A 90 4.99 -7.50 9.05
CA SER A 90 3.74 -7.39 9.79
C SER A 90 4.04 -7.39 11.29
N PRO A 91 3.36 -6.61 12.10
CA PRO A 91 2.19 -5.76 11.80
C PRO A 91 2.52 -4.33 11.37
N TYR A 92 3.70 -4.07 10.85
CA TYR A 92 4.13 -2.73 10.49
C TYR A 92 4.53 -2.61 9.01
N ASN A 93 3.77 -3.26 8.12
CA ASN A 93 4.06 -3.20 6.68
C ASN A 93 4.12 -1.77 6.13
N SER A 94 3.25 -0.88 6.62
CA SER A 94 3.25 0.51 6.16
C SER A 94 4.54 1.22 6.53
N ILE A 95 5.08 0.93 7.71
CA ILE A 95 6.35 1.54 8.15
C ILE A 95 7.48 1.04 7.26
N ALA A 96 7.50 -0.26 6.94
CA ALA A 96 8.49 -0.82 6.03
C ALA A 96 8.40 -0.16 4.65
N ALA A 97 7.17 0.10 4.18
CA ALA A 97 6.96 0.77 2.90
C ALA A 97 7.51 2.19 2.91
N LEU A 98 7.24 2.95 3.98
CA LEU A 98 7.76 4.30 4.11
C LEU A 98 9.29 4.31 4.08
N TYR A 99 9.90 3.36 4.75
CA TYR A 99 11.34 3.21 4.79
C TYR A 99 11.89 2.92 3.39
N LEU A 100 11.25 2.01 2.66
CA LEU A 100 11.66 1.66 1.29
C LEU A 100 11.56 2.86 0.37
N TRP A 101 10.46 3.61 0.42
CA TRP A 101 10.32 4.82 -0.38
C TRP A 101 11.43 5.83 -0.08
N LYS A 102 11.80 5.95 1.20
CA LYS A 102 12.84 6.87 1.59
C LYS A 102 14.20 6.48 0.99
N THR A 103 14.48 5.18 0.85
CA THR A 103 15.75 4.75 0.24
C THR A 103 15.86 5.18 -1.22
N LEU A 104 14.74 5.34 -1.93
CA LEU A 104 14.77 5.83 -3.30
C LEU A 104 15.23 7.27 -3.38
N GLU A 105 14.91 8.08 -2.38
CA GLU A 105 15.32 9.49 -2.37
C GLU A 105 16.82 9.64 -2.21
N SER A 106 17.46 8.66 -1.58
CA SER A 106 18.90 8.68 -1.32
C SER A 106 19.72 8.22 -2.51
N LYS A 107 19.06 7.72 -3.54
CA LYS A 107 19.70 7.20 -4.75
C LYS A 107 19.42 8.12 -5.94
#